data_d93f4fc87732626e7c719f2dbbb30a39
#
_entry.id   d93f4fc87732626e7c719f2dbbb30a39
#
_cell.length_a   1.000
_cell.length_b   1.000
_cell.length_c   1.000
_cell.angle_alpha   90.00
_cell.angle_beta   90.00
_cell.angle_gamma   90.00
#
_symmetry.space_group_name_H-M   'P 1'
#
loop_
_entity.id
_entity.type
_entity.pdbx_description
1 polymer ?
#
loop_
_entity_poly.entity_id
_entity_poly.type
_entity_poly.pdbx_seq_one_letter_code
_entity_poly.pdbx_strand_id
1 'polypeptide(L)'
;MNKLELINAVRDEAQITKSEAAAVVNLFFNKMVDAIASGDRIEIRRLCSFYVKKYKSYTGRNPRTGKMVKVKSKKLPFFKPGTELKERVDNK
;
A
#
# COMPACT_ATOMS: atom_id res chain seq x y z
N MET A 1 12.83 2.37 -7.11
CA MET A 1 13.43 2.29 -5.75
C MET A 1 12.96 1.04 -5.05
N ASN A 2 13.87 0.29 -4.50
CA ASN A 2 13.53 -0.89 -3.70
C ASN A 2 13.75 -0.62 -2.20
N LYS A 3 13.44 -1.62 -1.36
CA LYS A 3 13.56 -1.47 0.09
C LYS A 3 14.99 -1.19 0.55
N LEU A 4 15.97 -1.84 -0.07
CA LEU A 4 17.38 -1.62 0.27
C LEU A 4 17.82 -0.20 -0.05
N GLU A 5 17.42 0.31 -1.19
CA GLU A 5 17.72 1.69 -1.58
C GLU A 5 17.07 2.69 -0.64
N LEU A 6 15.85 2.41 -0.18
CA LEU A 6 15.17 3.25 0.80
C LEU A 6 15.91 3.23 2.15
N ILE A 7 16.36 2.06 2.59
CA ILE A 7 17.15 1.93 3.83
C ILE A 7 18.44 2.75 3.73
N ASN A 8 19.12 2.66 2.60
CA ASN A 8 20.36 3.41 2.39
C ASN A 8 20.11 4.93 2.38
N ALA A 9 19.00 5.37 1.78
CA ALA A 9 18.63 6.78 1.78
C ALA A 9 18.34 7.29 3.19
N VAL A 10 17.62 6.52 4.00
CA VAL A 10 17.33 6.88 5.38
C VAL A 10 18.62 6.95 6.21
N ARG A 11 19.52 5.97 6.01
CA ARG A 11 20.83 5.96 6.68
C ARG A 11 21.61 7.26 6.39
N ASP A 12 21.65 7.64 5.12
CA ASP A 12 22.45 8.79 4.69
C ASP A 12 21.82 10.11 5.16
N GLU A 13 20.51 10.26 5.03
CA GLU A 13 19.82 11.49 5.43
C GLU A 13 19.81 11.68 6.96
N ALA A 14 19.58 10.62 7.71
CA ALA A 14 19.51 10.69 9.17
C ALA A 14 20.87 10.55 9.85
N GLN A 15 21.92 10.19 9.09
CA GLN A 15 23.27 9.95 9.60
C GLN A 15 23.28 8.95 10.74
N ILE A 16 22.63 7.81 10.49
CA ILE A 16 22.55 6.69 11.43
C ILE A 16 23.20 5.47 10.80
N THR A 17 23.33 4.39 11.58
CA THR A 17 23.88 3.14 11.07
C THR A 17 22.90 2.48 10.12
N LYS A 18 23.40 1.58 9.27
CA LYS A 18 22.55 0.80 8.37
C LYS A 18 21.56 -0.07 9.14
N SER A 19 22.00 -0.63 10.26
CA SER A 19 21.17 -1.43 11.15
C SER A 19 20.00 -0.61 11.71
N GLU A 20 20.27 0.61 12.16
CA GLU A 20 19.24 1.53 12.65
C GLU A 20 18.27 1.94 11.56
N ALA A 21 18.79 2.24 10.36
CA ALA A 21 17.97 2.61 9.22
C ALA A 21 17.04 1.45 8.82
N ALA A 22 17.56 0.23 8.79
CA ALA A 22 16.77 -0.96 8.49
C ALA A 22 15.65 -1.15 9.53
N ALA A 23 15.95 -0.95 10.80
CA ALA A 23 14.97 -1.07 11.87
C ALA A 23 13.83 -0.05 11.71
N VAL A 24 14.16 1.20 11.38
CA VAL A 24 13.17 2.26 11.16
C VAL A 24 12.27 1.93 9.97
N VAL A 25 12.85 1.55 8.85
CA VAL A 25 12.10 1.23 7.63
C VAL A 25 11.20 0.01 7.85
N ASN A 26 11.71 -1.03 8.49
CA ASN A 26 10.93 -2.23 8.78
C ASN A 26 9.80 -1.95 9.76
N LEU A 27 10.04 -1.14 10.78
CA LEU A 27 9.00 -0.74 11.72
C LEU A 27 7.85 -0.02 11.01
N PHE A 28 8.18 0.92 10.13
CA PHE A 28 7.19 1.67 9.36
C PHE A 28 6.30 0.74 8.53
N PHE A 29 6.91 -0.13 7.74
CA PHE A 29 6.15 -1.03 6.88
C PHE A 29 5.38 -2.08 7.66
N ASN A 30 5.93 -2.61 8.75
CA ASN A 30 5.22 -3.58 9.59
C ASN A 30 3.99 -2.94 10.25
N LYS A 31 4.09 -1.71 10.73
CA LYS A 31 2.96 -0.99 11.30
C LYS A 31 1.89 -0.71 10.24
N MET A 32 2.30 -0.39 9.02
CA MET A 32 1.41 -0.19 7.89
C MET A 32 0.63 -1.47 7.58
N VAL A 33 1.33 -2.60 7.49
CA VAL A 33 0.71 -3.91 7.22
C VAL A 33 -0.27 -4.27 8.32
N ASP A 34 0.11 -4.10 9.59
CA ASP A 34 -0.75 -4.42 10.73
C ASP A 34 -2.03 -3.58 10.72
N ALA A 35 -1.92 -2.29 10.44
CA ALA A 35 -3.08 -1.41 10.37
C ALA A 35 -4.04 -1.82 9.26
N ILE A 36 -3.53 -2.06 8.06
CA ILE A 36 -4.34 -2.49 6.92
C ILE A 36 -4.97 -3.86 7.17
N ALA A 37 -4.21 -4.80 7.73
CA ALA A 37 -4.70 -6.14 8.02
C ALA A 37 -5.85 -6.12 9.05
N SER A 38 -5.83 -5.18 9.99
CA SER A 38 -6.91 -5.03 10.97
C SER A 38 -8.12 -4.24 10.44
N GLY A 39 -8.07 -3.80 9.20
CA GLY A 39 -9.14 -3.02 8.58
C GLY A 39 -9.06 -1.53 8.84
N ASP A 40 -7.99 -1.07 9.43
CA ASP A 40 -7.79 0.33 9.74
C ASP A 40 -7.37 1.12 8.49
N ARG A 41 -7.53 2.43 8.56
CA ARG A 41 -7.19 3.33 7.49
C ARG A 41 -5.91 4.10 7.85
N ILE A 42 -5.02 4.23 6.89
CA ILE A 42 -3.82 5.05 7.05
C ILE A 42 -3.97 6.30 6.18
N GLU A 43 -3.96 7.46 6.81
CA GLU A 43 -3.98 8.73 6.11
C GLU A 43 -2.70 9.48 6.37
N ILE A 44 -1.95 9.76 5.31
CA ILE A 44 -0.78 10.63 5.37
C ILE A 44 -1.19 11.92 4.68
N ARG A 45 -1.44 12.94 5.48
CA ARG A 45 -1.97 14.22 5.00
C ARG A 45 -1.15 14.75 3.83
N ARG A 46 -1.83 15.12 2.76
CA ARG A 46 -1.28 15.66 1.50
C ARG A 46 -0.55 14.66 0.62
N LEU A 47 -0.14 13.51 1.16
CA LEU A 47 0.59 12.52 0.39
C LEU A 47 -0.32 11.46 -0.20
N CYS A 48 -0.98 10.69 0.66
CA CYS A 48 -1.79 9.55 0.20
C CYS A 48 -2.64 8.97 1.33
N SER A 49 -3.49 8.02 0.96
CA SER A 49 -4.26 7.22 1.89
C SER A 49 -4.16 5.76 1.50
N PHE A 50 -4.14 4.87 2.49
CA PHE A 50 -4.26 3.44 2.31
C PHE A 50 -5.47 2.97 3.09
N TYR A 51 -6.31 2.15 2.49
CA TYR A 51 -7.50 1.62 3.16
C TYR A 51 -7.89 0.28 2.57
N VAL A 52 -8.80 -0.40 3.26
CA VAL A 52 -9.31 -1.69 2.80
C VAL A 52 -10.56 -1.46 1.98
N LYS A 53 -10.59 -1.97 0.76
CA LYS A 53 -11.77 -1.93 -0.10
C LYS A 53 -12.42 -3.30 -0.09
N LYS A 54 -13.72 -3.34 0.23
CA LYS A 54 -14.49 -4.56 0.26
C LYS A 54 -15.22 -4.75 -1.06
N TYR A 55 -15.10 -5.94 -1.62
CA TYR A 55 -15.82 -6.31 -2.83
C TYR A 55 -16.86 -7.37 -2.47
N LYS A 56 -18.11 -7.11 -2.85
CA LYS A 56 -19.20 -8.05 -2.62
C LYS A 56 -19.03 -9.28 -3.49
N SER A 57 -19.57 -10.42 -3.03
CA SER A 57 -19.66 -11.61 -3.87
C SER A 57 -20.55 -11.32 -5.07
N TYR A 58 -20.24 -11.93 -6.19
CA TYR A 58 -21.04 -11.80 -7.41
C TYR A 58 -20.93 -13.07 -8.21
N THR A 59 -21.85 -13.23 -9.18
CA THR A 59 -21.82 -14.34 -10.11
C THR A 59 -21.28 -13.84 -11.44
N GLY A 60 -20.14 -14.40 -11.85
CA GLY A 60 -19.50 -14.07 -13.11
C GLY A 60 -19.55 -15.26 -14.06
N ARG A 61 -19.24 -15.01 -15.32
CA ARG A 61 -19.16 -16.06 -16.33
C ARG A 61 -17.71 -16.40 -16.60
N ASN A 62 -17.39 -17.70 -16.56
CA ASN A 62 -16.06 -18.16 -16.93
C ASN A 62 -15.88 -18.00 -18.44
N PRO A 63 -14.90 -17.19 -18.90
CA PRO A 63 -14.72 -16.97 -20.34
C PRO A 63 -14.30 -18.20 -21.13
N ARG A 64 -13.73 -19.22 -20.46
CA ARG A 64 -13.32 -20.46 -21.14
C ARG A 64 -14.47 -21.44 -21.35
N THR A 65 -15.31 -21.60 -20.34
CA THR A 65 -16.36 -22.63 -20.34
C THR A 65 -17.75 -22.04 -20.53
N GLY A 66 -17.90 -20.75 -20.37
CA GLY A 66 -19.19 -20.08 -20.41
C GLY A 66 -20.07 -20.36 -19.20
N LYS A 67 -19.58 -21.16 -18.26
CA LYS A 67 -20.33 -21.48 -17.03
C LYS A 67 -20.35 -20.32 -16.07
N MET A 68 -21.45 -20.18 -15.33
CA MET A 68 -21.58 -19.20 -14.27
C MET A 68 -20.74 -19.65 -13.07
N VAL A 69 -19.90 -18.75 -12.56
CA VAL A 69 -19.05 -19.01 -11.41
C VAL A 69 -19.37 -17.98 -10.32
N LYS A 70 -19.56 -18.47 -9.11
CA LYS A 70 -19.78 -17.60 -7.96
C LYS A 70 -18.43 -17.10 -7.45
N VAL A 71 -18.22 -15.79 -7.52
CA VAL A 71 -17.02 -15.14 -6.99
C VAL A 71 -17.31 -14.70 -5.57
N LYS A 72 -16.48 -15.18 -4.62
CA LYS A 72 -16.64 -14.86 -3.20
C LYS A 72 -16.30 -13.39 -2.94
N SER A 73 -16.89 -12.83 -1.88
CA SER A 73 -16.51 -11.51 -1.40
C SER A 73 -15.05 -11.51 -1.00
N LYS A 74 -14.39 -10.38 -1.20
CA LYS A 74 -12.98 -10.23 -0.83
C LYS A 74 -12.67 -8.83 -0.34
N LYS A 75 -11.57 -8.70 0.38
CA LYS A 75 -11.04 -7.43 0.85
C LYS A 75 -9.66 -7.24 0.24
N LEU A 76 -9.40 -6.07 -0.28
CA LEU A 76 -8.11 -5.75 -0.87
C LEU A 76 -7.60 -4.41 -0.33
N PRO A 77 -6.28 -4.29 -0.15
CA PRO A 77 -5.71 -2.98 0.15
C PRO A 77 -5.81 -2.07 -1.06
N PHE A 78 -6.09 -0.81 -0.82
CA PHE A 78 -6.25 0.17 -1.88
C PHE A 78 -5.44 1.43 -1.54
N PHE A 79 -4.75 1.96 -2.54
CA PHE A 79 -3.96 3.17 -2.42
C PHE A 79 -4.66 4.32 -3.15
N LYS A 80 -4.79 5.45 -2.48
CA LYS A 80 -5.33 6.67 -3.09
C LYS A 80 -4.31 7.80 -2.92
N PRO A 81 -3.78 8.36 -4.02
CA PRO A 81 -2.85 9.48 -3.92
C PRO A 81 -3.56 10.74 -3.46
N GLY A 82 -2.86 11.58 -2.71
CA GLY A 82 -3.34 12.90 -2.34
C GLY A 82 -3.15 13.89 -3.49
N THR A 83 -3.76 15.05 -3.36
CA THR A 83 -3.73 16.09 -4.39
C THR A 83 -2.31 16.52 -4.71
N GLU A 84 -1.50 16.74 -3.68
CA GLU A 84 -0.11 17.19 -3.85
C GLU A 84 0.74 16.15 -4.59
N LEU A 85 0.58 14.87 -4.26
CA LEU A 85 1.30 13.81 -4.94
C LEU A 85 0.89 13.70 -6.40
N LYS A 86 -0.41 13.79 -6.69
CA LYS A 86 -0.93 13.79 -8.06
C LYS A 86 -0.31 14.91 -8.89
N GLU A 87 -0.25 16.11 -8.33
CA GLU A 87 0.29 17.27 -9.02
C GLU A 87 1.77 17.11 -9.31
N ARG A 88 2.54 16.59 -8.36
CA ARG A 88 3.99 16.40 -8.54
C ARG A 88 4.29 15.34 -9.59
N VAL A 89 3.46 14.34 -9.73
CA VAL A 89 3.64 13.29 -10.75
C VAL A 89 3.23 13.81 -12.12
N ASP A 90 2.17 14.59 -12.19
CA ASP A 90 1.62 15.11 -13.44
C ASP A 90 2.39 16.30 -14.00
N ASN A 91 2.91 17.15 -13.12
CA ASN A 91 3.71 18.33 -13.48
C ASN A 91 5.19 17.97 -13.61
N LYS A 92 5.62 17.73 -14.81
CA LYS A 92 7.05 17.53 -15.10
C LYS A 92 7.59 18.66 -15.94
#